data_e191d89e6bc83f25049493949dbed065
#
_entry.id   e191d89e6bc83f25049493949dbed065
#
_cell.length_a   1.000
_cell.length_b   1.000
_cell.length_c   1.000
_cell.angle_alpha   90.00
_cell.angle_beta   90.00
_cell.angle_gamma   90.00
#
_symmetry.space_group_name_H-M   'P 1'
#
loop_
_entity.id
_entity.type
_entity.pdbx_description
1 polymer ?
#
loop_
_entity_poly.entity_id
_entity_poly.type
_entity_poly.pdbx_seq_one_letter_code
_entity_poly.pdbx_strand_id
1 'polypeptide(L)'
;EAIIALLWKAPMEKISKFKNLKAIISLGQGVDHIINDINFNKNISVYRIVDPYMAKSMSHWVILSILNFIRDYEGYRQQRINKIYKSRNFIDFKNIKIGIYGIGEIGKVVAKDLNSIGFNVLGWSREKKNYNFLNSYSYKDGFNYMIENCDVHVCLLPLTTDTISIFNKDTFSKMKKGVCFINAGRGEHVVEKDLISFCGNKIKLAILDVFGVEPLPKAHPFWENKNIVIWPHVSAETNVETAAKQVAKAIKLIHSGKVPENKIDLKLGY
;
A
#
# COMPACT_ATOMS: atom_id res chain seq x y z
N GLU A 1 7.11 -32.72 13.82
CA GLU A 1 6.50 -32.54 12.49
C GLU A 1 5.64 -31.27 12.52
N ALA A 2 5.95 -30.29 11.64
CA ALA A 2 5.22 -29.01 11.62
C ALA A 2 3.84 -29.18 10.95
N ILE A 3 2.79 -28.72 11.62
CA ILE A 3 1.42 -28.69 11.11
C ILE A 3 1.05 -27.25 10.68
N ILE A 4 1.63 -26.24 11.34
CA ILE A 4 1.39 -24.80 11.10
C ILE A 4 2.76 -24.15 10.93
N ALA A 5 2.90 -23.28 9.93
CA ALA A 5 4.07 -22.43 9.75
C ALA A 5 3.70 -20.96 9.95
N LEU A 6 4.55 -20.23 10.67
CA LEU A 6 4.49 -18.78 10.79
C LEU A 6 5.54 -18.20 9.85
N LEU A 7 5.13 -17.35 8.90
CA LEU A 7 6.03 -16.88 7.86
C LEU A 7 6.10 -15.35 7.80
N TRP A 8 7.34 -14.88 7.68
CA TRP A 8 7.68 -13.52 7.29
C TRP A 8 8.73 -13.58 6.17
N LYS A 9 8.29 -13.39 4.93
CA LYS A 9 9.18 -13.43 3.73
C LYS A 9 10.09 -14.67 3.65
N ALA A 10 9.64 -15.82 4.18
CA ALA A 10 10.44 -17.04 4.13
C ALA A 10 10.36 -17.72 2.73
N PRO A 11 11.46 -18.29 2.21
CA PRO A 11 11.45 -18.98 0.92
C PRO A 11 10.57 -20.22 0.97
N MET A 12 9.56 -20.30 0.10
CA MET A 12 8.58 -21.39 0.07
C MET A 12 9.21 -22.75 -0.26
N GLU A 13 10.34 -22.78 -0.97
CA GLU A 13 11.10 -24.02 -1.21
C GLU A 13 11.45 -24.78 0.08
N LYS A 14 11.80 -24.04 1.15
CA LYS A 14 12.07 -24.65 2.46
C LYS A 14 10.79 -25.11 3.16
N ILE A 15 9.70 -24.40 2.96
CA ILE A 15 8.40 -24.66 3.59
C ILE A 15 7.72 -25.88 2.92
N SER A 16 7.85 -26.05 1.62
CA SER A 16 7.27 -27.17 0.86
C SER A 16 7.77 -28.56 1.30
N LYS A 17 8.91 -28.61 2.01
CA LYS A 17 9.46 -29.85 2.58
C LYS A 17 8.65 -30.44 3.75
N PHE A 18 7.80 -29.63 4.38
CA PHE A 18 6.95 -30.05 5.50
C PHE A 18 5.66 -30.70 4.98
N LYS A 19 5.67 -32.02 4.78
CA LYS A 19 4.57 -32.79 4.18
C LYS A 19 3.25 -32.75 4.97
N ASN A 20 3.32 -32.52 6.30
CA ASN A 20 2.14 -32.48 7.16
C ASN A 20 1.60 -31.08 7.41
N LEU A 21 2.13 -30.07 6.68
CA LEU A 21 1.72 -28.68 6.83
C LEU A 21 0.27 -28.48 6.34
N LYS A 22 -0.61 -28.02 7.22
CA LYS A 22 -2.04 -27.76 6.94
C LYS A 22 -2.35 -26.27 6.80
N ALA A 23 -1.54 -25.44 7.47
CA ALA A 23 -1.80 -24.00 7.51
C ALA A 23 -0.51 -23.19 7.51
N ILE A 24 -0.58 -22.02 6.88
CA ILE A 24 0.43 -20.97 6.94
C ILE A 24 -0.24 -19.73 7.52
N ILE A 25 0.39 -19.08 8.50
CA ILE A 25 -0.03 -17.79 9.04
C ILE A 25 1.05 -16.77 8.64
N SER A 26 0.69 -15.83 7.77
CA SER A 26 1.54 -14.69 7.44
C SER A 26 1.60 -13.73 8.61
N LEU A 27 2.81 -13.35 9.04
CA LEU A 27 3.04 -12.35 10.09
C LEU A 27 2.88 -10.92 9.57
N GLY A 28 2.60 -10.76 8.28
CA GLY A 28 2.23 -9.51 7.63
C GLY A 28 0.83 -9.58 7.02
N GLN A 29 0.35 -8.44 6.53
CA GLN A 29 -0.96 -8.36 5.90
C GLN A 29 -0.93 -8.80 4.43
N GLY A 30 0.17 -8.55 3.71
CA GLY A 30 0.38 -9.04 2.36
C GLY A 30 0.77 -10.53 2.34
N VAL A 31 0.25 -11.27 1.38
CA VAL A 31 0.46 -12.72 1.23
C VAL A 31 0.95 -13.11 -0.16
N ASP A 32 1.13 -12.13 -1.04
CA ASP A 32 1.57 -12.27 -2.42
C ASP A 32 2.85 -13.11 -2.55
N HIS A 33 3.83 -12.89 -1.67
CA HIS A 33 5.09 -13.65 -1.60
C HIS A 33 4.92 -15.13 -1.21
N ILE A 34 3.76 -15.52 -0.68
CA ILE A 34 3.43 -16.91 -0.35
C ILE A 34 2.67 -17.54 -1.51
N ILE A 35 1.55 -16.93 -1.91
CA ILE A 35 0.59 -17.55 -2.82
C ILE A 35 1.04 -17.53 -4.27
N ASN A 36 1.97 -16.62 -4.65
CA ASN A 36 2.53 -16.54 -6.00
C ASN A 36 3.83 -17.31 -6.17
N ASP A 37 4.37 -17.93 -5.09
CA ASP A 37 5.57 -18.75 -5.18
C ASP A 37 5.26 -20.07 -5.89
N ILE A 38 6.12 -20.48 -6.84
CA ILE A 38 5.96 -21.70 -7.63
C ILE A 38 5.93 -22.97 -6.77
N ASN A 39 6.55 -22.93 -5.60
CA ASN A 39 6.60 -24.06 -4.66
C ASN A 39 5.41 -24.06 -3.67
N PHE A 40 4.48 -23.13 -3.81
CA PHE A 40 3.32 -23.06 -2.93
C PHE A 40 2.31 -24.18 -3.23
N ASN A 41 2.02 -25.01 -2.22
CA ASN A 41 0.98 -26.02 -2.32
C ASN A 41 -0.41 -25.41 -2.03
N LYS A 42 -1.25 -25.31 -3.05
CA LYS A 42 -2.61 -24.72 -2.98
C LYS A 42 -3.57 -25.46 -2.04
N ASN A 43 -3.24 -26.64 -1.57
CA ASN A 43 -4.03 -27.38 -0.57
C ASN A 43 -3.80 -26.87 0.85
N ILE A 44 -2.77 -26.04 1.08
CA ILE A 44 -2.46 -25.45 2.37
C ILE A 44 -3.29 -24.18 2.56
N SER A 45 -4.03 -24.08 3.66
CA SER A 45 -4.77 -22.87 4.00
C SER A 45 -3.82 -21.75 4.41
N VAL A 46 -4.00 -20.55 3.84
CA VAL A 46 -3.21 -19.38 4.20
C VAL A 46 -4.09 -18.41 4.98
N TYR A 47 -3.55 -17.88 6.07
CA TYR A 47 -4.16 -16.87 6.93
C TYR A 47 -3.22 -15.68 7.03
N ARG A 48 -3.77 -14.49 7.23
CA ARG A 48 -2.98 -13.28 7.47
C ARG A 48 -3.32 -12.62 8.79
N ILE A 49 -2.43 -11.79 9.28
CA ILE A 49 -2.72 -10.88 10.38
C ILE A 49 -3.48 -9.67 9.83
N VAL A 50 -4.57 -9.29 10.51
CA VAL A 50 -5.28 -8.03 10.29
C VAL A 50 -5.18 -7.24 11.59
N ASP A 51 -4.18 -6.36 11.64
CA ASP A 51 -3.83 -5.64 12.85
C ASP A 51 -4.34 -4.18 12.78
N PRO A 52 -5.26 -3.77 13.68
CA PRO A 52 -5.69 -2.37 13.77
C PRO A 52 -4.55 -1.39 14.04
N TYR A 53 -3.51 -1.82 14.75
CA TYR A 53 -2.32 -1.00 15.00
C TYR A 53 -1.58 -0.70 13.68
N MET A 54 -1.35 -1.73 12.86
CA MET A 54 -0.73 -1.60 11.54
C MET A 54 -1.55 -0.66 10.63
N ALA A 55 -2.88 -0.81 10.62
CA ALA A 55 -3.75 0.06 9.83
C ALA A 55 -3.66 1.52 10.29
N LYS A 56 -3.53 1.75 11.61
CA LYS A 56 -3.38 3.10 12.16
C LYS A 56 -1.99 3.69 11.86
N SER A 57 -0.93 2.88 11.95
CA SER A 57 0.43 3.28 11.57
C SER A 57 0.49 3.71 10.11
N MET A 58 -0.08 2.92 9.19
CA MET A 58 -0.22 3.28 7.79
C MET A 58 -0.98 4.60 7.60
N SER A 59 -2.06 4.81 8.36
CA SER A 59 -2.84 6.05 8.31
C SER A 59 -1.98 7.26 8.68
N HIS A 60 -1.19 7.17 9.74
CA HIS A 60 -0.28 8.24 10.16
C HIS A 60 0.77 8.55 9.08
N TRP A 61 1.35 7.50 8.47
CA TRP A 61 2.35 7.68 7.41
C TRP A 61 1.74 8.31 6.15
N VAL A 62 0.54 7.89 5.73
CA VAL A 62 -0.16 8.49 4.59
C VAL A 62 -0.52 9.95 4.86
N ILE A 63 -1.03 10.27 6.06
CA ILE A 63 -1.33 11.65 6.47
C ILE A 63 -0.06 12.51 6.44
N LEU A 64 1.06 12.03 7.00
CA LEU A 64 2.35 12.72 6.94
C LEU A 64 2.76 12.99 5.49
N SER A 65 2.64 11.99 4.61
CA SER A 65 3.00 12.09 3.19
C SER A 65 2.16 13.15 2.46
N ILE A 66 0.85 13.18 2.71
CA ILE A 66 -0.05 14.16 2.13
C ILE A 66 0.26 15.57 2.66
N LEU A 67 0.46 15.72 3.98
CA LEU A 67 0.81 16.99 4.60
C LEU A 67 2.16 17.52 4.10
N ASN A 68 3.14 16.65 3.89
CA ASN A 68 4.42 17.00 3.27
C ASN A 68 4.19 17.66 1.89
N PHE A 69 3.35 17.04 1.06
CA PHE A 69 3.03 17.55 -0.28
C PHE A 69 2.30 18.89 -0.24
N ILE A 70 1.19 19.01 0.51
CA ILE A 70 0.36 20.24 0.50
C ILE A 70 1.03 21.42 1.19
N ARG A 71 1.92 21.16 2.16
CA ARG A 71 2.69 22.19 2.87
C ARG A 71 4.01 22.51 2.21
N ASP A 72 4.34 21.80 1.10
CA ASP A 72 5.60 21.94 0.37
C ASP A 72 6.85 21.85 1.27
N TYR A 73 6.83 20.84 2.17
CA TYR A 73 7.89 20.65 3.16
C TYR A 73 9.27 20.47 2.51
N GLU A 74 9.34 19.70 1.41
CA GLU A 74 10.59 19.52 0.66
C GLU A 74 11.11 20.85 0.08
N GLY A 75 10.23 21.72 -0.39
CA GLY A 75 10.60 23.05 -0.83
C GLY A 75 11.18 23.91 0.29
N TYR A 76 10.60 23.87 1.49
CA TYR A 76 11.15 24.56 2.67
C TYR A 76 12.48 23.94 3.13
N ARG A 77 12.64 22.62 3.02
CA ARG A 77 13.89 21.93 3.31
C ARG A 77 15.02 22.43 2.40
N GLN A 78 14.75 22.58 1.10
CA GLN A 78 15.71 23.15 0.15
C GLN A 78 16.01 24.61 0.43
N GLN A 79 15.01 25.42 0.78
CA GLN A 79 15.21 26.82 1.18
C GLN A 79 16.13 26.95 2.41
N ARG A 80 15.98 26.03 3.40
CA ARG A 80 16.90 26.00 4.55
C ARG A 80 18.34 25.77 4.12
N ILE A 81 18.59 24.82 3.21
CA ILE A 81 19.94 24.54 2.69
C ILE A 81 20.52 25.78 2.00
N ASN A 82 19.71 26.47 1.21
CA ASN A 82 20.09 27.65 0.45
C ASN A 82 20.01 28.96 1.25
N LYS A 83 19.71 28.91 2.56
CA LYS A 83 19.53 30.06 3.46
C LYS A 83 18.51 31.10 2.94
N ILE A 84 17.43 30.64 2.32
CA ILE A 84 16.35 31.48 1.79
C ILE A 84 15.20 31.52 2.78
N TYR A 85 14.84 32.73 3.25
CA TYR A 85 13.68 32.98 4.09
C TYR A 85 12.56 33.60 3.25
N LYS A 86 11.68 32.75 2.68
CA LYS A 86 10.59 33.17 1.79
C LYS A 86 9.38 32.25 1.96
N SER A 87 8.16 32.81 2.06
CA SER A 87 6.95 32.02 2.04
C SER A 87 6.76 31.33 0.67
N ARG A 88 6.22 30.12 0.69
CA ARG A 88 5.87 29.34 -0.50
C ARG A 88 4.35 29.22 -0.60
N ASN A 89 3.88 28.96 -1.81
CA ASN A 89 2.45 28.80 -2.04
C ASN A 89 1.93 27.58 -1.27
N PHE A 90 0.85 27.79 -0.58
CA PHE A 90 0.15 26.77 0.16
C PHE A 90 -1.04 26.27 -0.66
N ILE A 91 -1.30 24.98 -0.62
CA ILE A 91 -2.44 24.37 -1.30
C ILE A 91 -3.57 24.24 -0.26
N ASP A 92 -4.73 24.84 -0.54
CA ASP A 92 -5.89 24.74 0.34
C ASP A 92 -6.41 23.28 0.32
N PHE A 93 -6.42 22.63 1.48
CA PHE A 93 -6.83 21.24 1.65
C PHE A 93 -8.29 20.99 1.23
N LYS A 94 -9.16 21.99 1.29
CA LYS A 94 -10.57 21.88 0.89
C LYS A 94 -10.73 21.62 -0.61
N ASN A 95 -9.77 22.07 -1.41
CA ASN A 95 -9.78 21.94 -2.86
C ASN A 95 -9.08 20.69 -3.37
N ILE A 96 -8.51 19.86 -2.45
CA ILE A 96 -7.78 18.65 -2.80
C ILE A 96 -8.70 17.44 -2.75
N LYS A 97 -8.71 16.64 -3.83
CA LYS A 97 -9.33 15.32 -3.86
C LYS A 97 -8.26 14.26 -3.68
N ILE A 98 -8.40 13.42 -2.64
CA ILE A 98 -7.50 12.32 -2.35
C ILE A 98 -8.14 11.02 -2.84
N GLY A 99 -7.50 10.34 -3.78
CA GLY A 99 -7.89 9.03 -4.27
C GLY A 99 -7.13 7.92 -3.56
N ILE A 100 -7.85 7.02 -2.87
CA ILE A 100 -7.28 5.83 -2.24
C ILE A 100 -7.63 4.62 -3.09
N TYR A 101 -6.63 3.97 -3.65
CA TYR A 101 -6.76 2.73 -4.42
C TYR A 101 -6.50 1.55 -3.49
N GLY A 102 -7.56 0.79 -3.18
CA GLY A 102 -7.54 -0.29 -2.21
C GLY A 102 -8.16 0.11 -0.87
N ILE A 103 -9.52 0.10 -0.78
CA ILE A 103 -10.28 0.40 0.46
C ILE A 103 -10.65 -0.89 1.22
N GLY A 104 -9.64 -1.74 1.43
CA GLY A 104 -9.70 -2.90 2.31
C GLY A 104 -9.48 -2.51 3.78
N GLU A 105 -8.93 -3.43 4.58
CA GLU A 105 -8.75 -3.26 6.03
C GLU A 105 -7.89 -2.03 6.40
N ILE A 106 -6.80 -1.78 5.69
CA ILE A 106 -5.96 -0.60 5.87
C ILE A 106 -6.62 0.63 5.26
N GLY A 107 -7.00 0.55 3.97
CA GLY A 107 -7.46 1.72 3.24
C GLY A 107 -8.72 2.36 3.80
N LYS A 108 -9.63 1.57 4.41
CA LYS A 108 -10.81 2.11 5.11
C LYS A 108 -10.44 2.96 6.33
N VAL A 109 -9.38 2.58 7.07
CA VAL A 109 -8.89 3.34 8.24
C VAL A 109 -8.23 4.63 7.76
N VAL A 110 -7.36 4.55 6.75
CA VAL A 110 -6.74 5.72 6.13
C VAL A 110 -7.79 6.71 5.61
N ALA A 111 -8.80 6.21 4.88
CA ALA A 111 -9.88 7.05 4.36
C ALA A 111 -10.68 7.74 5.46
N LYS A 112 -11.03 7.00 6.52
CA LYS A 112 -11.77 7.53 7.66
C LYS A 112 -10.98 8.64 8.37
N ASP A 113 -9.71 8.41 8.63
CA ASP A 113 -8.85 9.38 9.33
C ASP A 113 -8.64 10.64 8.49
N LEU A 114 -8.37 10.51 7.19
CA LEU A 114 -8.25 11.66 6.27
C LEU A 114 -9.56 12.46 6.20
N ASN A 115 -10.70 11.79 6.13
CA ASN A 115 -12.00 12.47 6.15
C ASN A 115 -12.23 13.21 7.48
N SER A 116 -11.85 12.60 8.63
CA SER A 116 -12.03 13.21 9.95
C SER A 116 -11.24 14.49 10.15
N ILE A 117 -10.13 14.69 9.41
CA ILE A 117 -9.34 15.93 9.42
C ILE A 117 -9.68 16.86 8.26
N GLY A 118 -10.79 16.61 7.57
CA GLY A 118 -11.43 17.53 6.63
C GLY A 118 -11.04 17.37 5.15
N PHE A 119 -10.34 16.30 4.76
CA PHE A 119 -10.04 16.04 3.35
C PHE A 119 -11.21 15.44 2.59
N ASN A 120 -11.32 15.77 1.30
CA ASN A 120 -12.25 15.14 0.37
C ASN A 120 -11.63 13.83 -0.14
N VAL A 121 -12.14 12.69 0.33
CA VAL A 121 -11.59 11.36 0.06
C VAL A 121 -12.48 10.56 -0.88
N LEU A 122 -11.89 10.03 -1.94
CA LEU A 122 -12.48 9.07 -2.87
C LEU A 122 -11.77 7.73 -2.70
N GLY A 123 -12.52 6.64 -2.75
CA GLY A 123 -11.95 5.30 -2.61
C GLY A 123 -12.27 4.41 -3.80
N TRP A 124 -11.29 3.62 -4.25
CA TRP A 124 -11.48 2.62 -5.28
C TRP A 124 -11.20 1.21 -4.78
N SER A 125 -12.05 0.27 -5.16
CA SER A 125 -11.84 -1.16 -4.97
C SER A 125 -12.50 -1.94 -6.11
N ARG A 126 -12.14 -3.23 -6.27
CA ARG A 126 -12.72 -4.09 -7.30
C ARG A 126 -14.26 -4.08 -7.27
N GLU A 127 -14.83 -4.20 -6.07
CA GLU A 127 -16.27 -4.12 -5.84
C GLU A 127 -16.61 -2.84 -5.09
N LYS A 128 -17.76 -2.26 -5.38
CA LYS A 128 -18.24 -1.05 -4.70
C LYS A 128 -18.43 -1.32 -3.20
N LYS A 129 -17.87 -0.44 -2.37
CA LYS A 129 -18.05 -0.47 -0.91
C LYS A 129 -18.96 0.68 -0.49
N ASN A 130 -19.80 0.45 0.51
CA ASN A 130 -20.70 1.48 1.03
C ASN A 130 -20.16 1.98 2.38
N TYR A 131 -19.47 3.10 2.36
CA TYR A 131 -19.00 3.82 3.54
C TYR A 131 -19.57 5.23 3.55
N ASN A 132 -20.04 5.70 4.69
CA ASN A 132 -20.63 7.04 4.86
C ASN A 132 -19.58 8.18 4.90
N PHE A 133 -18.30 7.85 5.00
CA PHE A 133 -17.19 8.80 5.12
C PHE A 133 -16.37 8.97 3.84
N LEU A 134 -16.72 8.29 2.74
CA LEU A 134 -16.04 8.46 1.46
C LEU A 134 -16.96 8.12 0.27
N ASN A 135 -16.67 8.73 -0.88
CA ASN A 135 -17.28 8.34 -2.15
C ASN A 135 -16.53 7.13 -2.71
N SER A 136 -17.25 6.00 -2.83
CA SER A 136 -16.67 4.73 -3.29
C SER A 136 -16.91 4.50 -4.77
N TYR A 137 -15.85 4.13 -5.47
CA TYR A 137 -15.80 3.80 -6.89
C TYR A 137 -15.32 2.36 -7.10
N SER A 138 -15.70 1.77 -8.22
CA SER A 138 -15.33 0.40 -8.58
C SER A 138 -15.20 0.25 -10.10
N TYR A 139 -14.71 -0.91 -10.53
CA TYR A 139 -14.49 -1.24 -11.93
C TYR A 139 -13.57 -0.24 -12.66
N LYS A 140 -13.37 -0.45 -13.96
CA LYS A 140 -12.45 0.35 -14.78
C LYS A 140 -12.87 1.81 -14.88
N ASP A 141 -14.16 2.08 -15.02
CA ASP A 141 -14.66 3.46 -15.17
C ASP A 141 -14.44 4.26 -13.88
N GLY A 142 -14.69 3.65 -12.72
CA GLY A 142 -14.41 4.28 -11.44
C GLY A 142 -12.92 4.53 -11.21
N PHE A 143 -12.06 3.61 -11.65
CA PHE A 143 -10.61 3.79 -11.63
C PHE A 143 -10.19 4.99 -12.48
N ASN A 144 -10.61 5.02 -13.75
CA ASN A 144 -10.29 6.11 -14.67
C ASN A 144 -10.79 7.46 -14.16
N TYR A 145 -12.04 7.51 -13.65
CA TYR A 145 -12.58 8.72 -13.05
C TYR A 145 -11.67 9.27 -11.95
N MET A 146 -11.20 8.40 -11.03
CA MET A 146 -10.32 8.84 -9.94
C MET A 146 -8.95 9.28 -10.46
N ILE A 147 -8.37 8.57 -11.43
CA ILE A 147 -7.09 8.95 -12.07
C ILE A 147 -7.16 10.36 -12.64
N GLU A 148 -8.26 10.72 -13.29
CA GLU A 148 -8.43 12.01 -13.96
C GLU A 148 -8.81 13.15 -12.99
N ASN A 149 -9.40 12.82 -11.83
CA ASN A 149 -10.02 13.81 -10.96
C ASN A 149 -9.35 14.03 -9.61
N CYS A 150 -8.46 13.11 -9.17
CA CYS A 150 -7.75 13.28 -7.90
C CYS A 150 -6.48 14.13 -8.05
N ASP A 151 -6.08 14.77 -6.95
CA ASP A 151 -4.88 15.57 -6.83
C ASP A 151 -3.78 14.83 -6.07
N VAL A 152 -4.19 13.86 -5.25
CA VAL A 152 -3.30 12.92 -4.56
C VAL A 152 -3.79 11.51 -4.84
N HIS A 153 -2.87 10.63 -5.22
CA HIS A 153 -3.16 9.22 -5.53
C HIS A 153 -2.40 8.33 -4.53
N VAL A 154 -3.14 7.58 -3.71
CA VAL A 154 -2.57 6.69 -2.68
C VAL A 154 -2.86 5.24 -3.04
N CYS A 155 -1.82 4.47 -3.39
CA CYS A 155 -1.91 3.04 -3.67
C CYS A 155 -1.73 2.21 -2.40
N LEU A 156 -2.78 1.48 -2.02
CA LEU A 156 -2.84 0.51 -0.93
C LEU A 156 -3.43 -0.82 -1.43
N LEU A 157 -3.28 -1.10 -2.72
CA LEU A 157 -3.81 -2.31 -3.37
C LEU A 157 -3.07 -3.57 -2.92
N PRO A 158 -3.74 -4.72 -2.87
CA PRO A 158 -3.07 -6.01 -2.86
C PRO A 158 -2.44 -6.28 -4.23
N LEU A 159 -1.30 -6.98 -4.27
CA LEU A 159 -0.67 -7.41 -5.51
C LEU A 159 -1.39 -8.64 -6.06
N THR A 160 -2.03 -8.47 -7.20
CA THR A 160 -2.74 -9.50 -7.95
C THR A 160 -2.43 -9.36 -9.43
N THR A 161 -2.82 -10.35 -10.26
CA THR A 161 -2.69 -10.26 -11.73
C THR A 161 -3.34 -9.01 -12.31
N ASP A 162 -4.44 -8.54 -11.73
CA ASP A 162 -5.18 -7.36 -12.19
C ASP A 162 -4.55 -6.03 -11.75
N THR A 163 -3.65 -6.06 -10.76
CA THR A 163 -3.06 -4.85 -10.16
C THR A 163 -1.58 -4.68 -10.45
N ILE A 164 -0.91 -5.68 -11.03
CA ILE A 164 0.46 -5.54 -11.56
C ILE A 164 0.47 -4.46 -12.62
N SER A 165 1.43 -3.52 -12.50
CA SER A 165 1.65 -2.42 -13.45
C SER A 165 0.40 -1.57 -13.74
N ILE A 166 -0.53 -1.49 -12.75
CA ILE A 166 -1.75 -0.69 -12.88
C ILE A 166 -1.44 0.81 -13.03
N PHE A 167 -0.32 1.26 -12.43
CA PHE A 167 0.23 2.61 -12.59
C PHE A 167 1.37 2.57 -13.62
N ASN A 168 1.03 2.88 -14.86
CA ASN A 168 1.90 2.85 -16.03
C ASN A 168 1.77 4.16 -16.82
N LYS A 169 2.43 4.23 -17.98
CA LYS A 169 2.42 5.39 -18.87
C LYS A 169 1.01 5.91 -19.17
N ASP A 170 0.07 5.02 -19.50
CA ASP A 170 -1.30 5.40 -19.83
C ASP A 170 -2.02 6.01 -18.63
N THR A 171 -1.86 5.39 -17.46
CA THR A 171 -2.44 5.86 -16.22
C THR A 171 -1.86 7.21 -15.81
N PHE A 172 -0.53 7.36 -15.80
CA PHE A 172 0.13 8.62 -15.45
C PHE A 172 -0.20 9.74 -16.44
N SER A 173 -0.36 9.41 -17.73
CA SER A 173 -0.72 10.40 -18.76
C SER A 173 -2.09 11.05 -18.54
N LYS A 174 -3.04 10.33 -17.92
CA LYS A 174 -4.40 10.80 -17.63
C LYS A 174 -4.50 11.61 -16.34
N MET A 175 -3.53 11.50 -15.44
CA MET A 175 -3.52 12.27 -14.20
C MET A 175 -3.49 13.77 -14.47
N LYS A 176 -3.99 14.56 -13.54
CA LYS A 176 -3.83 16.03 -13.55
C LYS A 176 -2.34 16.41 -13.52
N LYS A 177 -2.04 17.64 -13.90
CA LYS A 177 -0.69 18.19 -13.71
C LYS A 177 -0.45 18.59 -12.26
N GLY A 178 0.71 18.25 -11.72
CA GLY A 178 1.13 18.67 -10.39
C GLY A 178 0.60 17.80 -9.25
N VAL A 179 0.17 16.56 -9.53
CA VAL A 179 -0.32 15.62 -8.52
C VAL A 179 0.77 15.10 -7.60
N CYS A 180 0.35 14.56 -6.45
CA CYS A 180 1.16 13.69 -5.60
C CYS A 180 0.79 12.22 -5.85
N PHE A 181 1.81 11.37 -6.00
CA PHE A 181 1.63 9.93 -6.10
C PHE A 181 2.29 9.24 -4.89
N ILE A 182 1.54 8.40 -4.18
CA ILE A 182 2.00 7.71 -2.97
C ILE A 182 1.80 6.21 -3.18
N ASN A 183 2.87 5.42 -3.03
CA ASN A 183 2.76 3.97 -3.11
C ASN A 183 3.26 3.31 -1.82
N ALA A 184 2.34 2.69 -1.08
CA ALA A 184 2.58 1.85 0.09
C ALA A 184 1.89 0.47 -0.05
N GLY A 185 1.56 0.08 -1.29
CA GLY A 185 1.07 -1.26 -1.62
C GLY A 185 2.22 -2.23 -1.90
N ARG A 186 2.61 -2.33 -3.19
CA ARG A 186 3.78 -3.09 -3.67
C ARG A 186 4.47 -2.33 -4.80
N GLY A 187 5.77 -2.55 -4.97
CA GLY A 187 6.54 -1.92 -6.05
C GLY A 187 6.01 -2.27 -7.43
N GLU A 188 5.60 -3.51 -7.62
CA GLU A 188 5.09 -4.05 -8.89
C GLU A 188 3.77 -3.43 -9.37
N HIS A 189 3.08 -2.65 -8.52
CA HIS A 189 1.94 -1.83 -8.98
C HIS A 189 2.36 -0.74 -9.96
N VAL A 190 3.64 -0.36 -9.96
CA VAL A 190 4.19 0.78 -10.70
C VAL A 190 5.18 0.33 -11.75
N VAL A 191 5.04 0.82 -12.97
CA VAL A 191 6.10 0.75 -13.97
C VAL A 191 7.09 1.88 -13.69
N GLU A 192 8.20 1.56 -13.02
CA GLU A 192 9.14 2.54 -12.46
C GLU A 192 9.74 3.49 -13.50
N LYS A 193 10.07 2.99 -14.70
CA LYS A 193 10.56 3.84 -15.82
C LYS A 193 9.52 4.87 -16.27
N ASP A 194 8.24 4.49 -16.23
CA ASP A 194 7.16 5.39 -16.59
C ASP A 194 7.00 6.46 -15.50
N LEU A 195 7.00 6.07 -14.22
CA LEU A 195 6.97 7.00 -13.10
C LEU A 195 8.06 8.07 -13.21
N ILE A 196 9.31 7.65 -13.47
CA ILE A 196 10.45 8.57 -13.65
C ILE A 196 10.16 9.60 -14.75
N SER A 197 9.60 9.17 -15.87
CA SER A 197 9.31 10.04 -17.03
C SER A 197 8.24 11.11 -16.76
N PHE A 198 7.35 10.86 -15.79
CA PHE A 198 6.29 11.78 -15.41
C PHE A 198 6.64 12.64 -14.17
N CYS A 199 7.66 12.27 -13.39
CA CYS A 199 8.14 13.07 -12.27
C CYS A 199 8.70 14.41 -12.73
N GLY A 200 8.32 15.49 -12.04
CA GLY A 200 8.71 16.87 -12.38
C GLY A 200 7.82 17.52 -13.46
N ASN A 201 6.93 16.77 -14.10
CA ASN A 201 5.94 17.28 -15.05
C ASN A 201 4.52 17.11 -14.50
N LYS A 202 3.90 15.95 -14.72
CA LYS A 202 2.56 15.64 -14.18
C LYS A 202 2.61 15.29 -12.71
N ILE A 203 3.60 14.53 -12.27
CA ILE A 203 3.80 14.16 -10.87
C ILE A 203 4.78 15.14 -10.25
N LYS A 204 4.25 16.03 -9.40
CA LYS A 204 5.07 17.01 -8.65
C LYS A 204 5.89 16.33 -7.56
N LEU A 205 5.33 15.31 -6.91
CA LEU A 205 6.00 14.54 -5.87
C LEU A 205 5.52 13.09 -5.88
N ALA A 206 6.45 12.14 -5.90
CA ALA A 206 6.18 10.73 -5.65
C ALA A 206 6.76 10.36 -4.28
N ILE A 207 5.97 9.68 -3.42
CA ILE A 207 6.40 9.20 -2.10
C ILE A 207 6.23 7.69 -2.10
N LEU A 208 7.34 6.97 -2.05
CA LEU A 208 7.39 5.53 -2.27
C LEU A 208 7.91 4.83 -1.03
N ASP A 209 7.17 3.86 -0.52
CA ASP A 209 7.58 2.99 0.58
C ASP A 209 7.99 1.60 0.08
N VAL A 210 7.65 1.27 -1.17
CA VAL A 210 7.85 -0.05 -1.78
C VAL A 210 8.39 0.06 -3.20
N PHE A 211 9.20 -0.95 -3.60
CA PHE A 211 9.95 -0.96 -4.86
C PHE A 211 9.88 -2.33 -5.52
N GLY A 212 10.08 -2.39 -6.83
CA GLY A 212 10.10 -3.64 -7.58
C GLY A 212 11.23 -4.58 -7.14
N VAL A 213 12.35 -4.02 -6.67
CA VAL A 213 13.45 -4.76 -6.04
C VAL A 213 13.75 -4.14 -4.68
N GLU A 214 13.66 -4.94 -3.64
CA GLU A 214 13.95 -4.55 -2.25
C GLU A 214 15.04 -5.44 -1.63
N PRO A 215 16.10 -4.86 -1.04
CA PRO A 215 16.38 -3.42 -0.87
C PRO A 215 16.64 -2.70 -2.20
N LEU A 216 16.22 -1.42 -2.28
CA LEU A 216 16.42 -0.61 -3.49
C LEU A 216 17.92 -0.52 -3.83
N PRO A 217 18.35 -0.94 -5.05
CA PRO A 217 19.76 -0.93 -5.44
C PRO A 217 20.38 0.47 -5.38
N LYS A 218 21.64 0.57 -4.94
CA LYS A 218 22.36 1.86 -4.81
C LYS A 218 22.43 2.65 -6.12
N ALA A 219 22.47 1.97 -7.27
CA ALA A 219 22.50 2.60 -8.59
C ALA A 219 21.11 2.92 -9.16
N HIS A 220 20.05 2.74 -8.37
CA HIS A 220 18.68 2.96 -8.87
C HIS A 220 18.42 4.45 -9.13
N PRO A 221 17.83 4.83 -10.29
CA PRO A 221 17.67 6.23 -10.67
C PRO A 221 16.72 7.02 -9.76
N PHE A 222 15.92 6.36 -8.90
CA PHE A 222 15.09 7.04 -7.92
C PHE A 222 15.89 7.87 -6.92
N TRP A 223 17.12 7.45 -6.56
CA TRP A 223 17.96 8.17 -5.61
C TRP A 223 18.32 9.58 -6.05
N GLU A 224 18.49 9.79 -7.35
CA GLU A 224 18.89 11.08 -7.92
C GLU A 224 17.68 11.96 -8.29
N ASN A 225 16.46 11.40 -8.29
CA ASN A 225 15.27 12.15 -8.68
C ASN A 225 14.72 12.97 -7.50
N LYS A 226 14.93 14.28 -7.54
CA LYS A 226 14.48 15.24 -6.50
C LYS A 226 12.95 15.27 -6.27
N ASN A 227 12.17 14.70 -7.17
CA ASN A 227 10.71 14.61 -7.06
C ASN A 227 10.26 13.27 -6.47
N ILE A 228 11.20 12.41 -6.04
CA ILE A 228 10.91 11.12 -5.41
C ILE A 228 11.42 11.11 -3.98
N VAL A 229 10.54 10.78 -3.03
CA VAL A 229 10.89 10.53 -1.63
C VAL A 229 10.84 9.03 -1.39
N ILE A 230 11.91 8.49 -0.85
CA ILE A 230 12.12 7.06 -0.64
C ILE A 230 12.01 6.74 0.84
N TRP A 231 11.17 5.75 1.16
CA TRP A 231 11.04 5.13 2.48
C TRP A 231 11.37 3.63 2.36
N PRO A 232 12.05 3.02 3.33
CA PRO A 232 12.54 1.64 3.19
C PRO A 232 11.54 0.59 3.71
N HIS A 233 10.29 0.59 3.19
CA HIS A 233 9.20 -0.33 3.53
C HIS A 233 8.85 -0.33 5.03
N VAL A 234 8.63 0.87 5.58
CA VAL A 234 8.39 1.12 7.02
C VAL A 234 7.08 1.86 7.31
N SER A 235 6.21 2.04 6.31
CA SER A 235 4.95 2.78 6.47
C SER A 235 4.00 2.14 7.49
N ALA A 236 4.08 0.81 7.67
CA ALA A 236 3.24 0.10 8.63
C ALA A 236 3.98 -1.15 9.17
N GLU A 237 4.61 -1.01 10.31
CA GLU A 237 5.27 -2.12 11.00
C GLU A 237 4.27 -2.99 11.78
N THR A 238 4.55 -4.29 11.81
CA THR A 238 3.77 -5.24 12.62
C THR A 238 4.09 -5.04 14.10
N ASN A 239 3.08 -4.76 14.90
CA ASN A 239 3.24 -4.77 16.36
C ASN A 239 3.27 -6.20 16.89
N VAL A 240 4.37 -6.58 17.55
CA VAL A 240 4.61 -7.95 18.00
C VAL A 240 3.55 -8.42 18.99
N GLU A 241 3.10 -7.55 19.89
CA GLU A 241 2.13 -7.92 20.94
C GLU A 241 0.75 -8.22 20.36
N THR A 242 0.25 -7.33 19.46
CA THR A 242 -1.06 -7.51 18.82
C THR A 242 -1.05 -8.67 17.83
N ALA A 243 0.05 -8.86 17.10
CA ALA A 243 0.25 -9.99 16.21
C ALA A 243 0.28 -11.33 16.96
N ALA A 244 1.02 -11.42 18.06
CA ALA A 244 1.13 -12.65 18.85
C ALA A 244 -0.24 -13.13 19.36
N LYS A 245 -1.11 -12.21 19.81
CA LYS A 245 -2.47 -12.53 20.26
C LYS A 245 -3.31 -13.15 19.13
N GLN A 246 -3.24 -12.58 17.92
CA GLN A 246 -3.96 -13.10 16.75
C GLN A 246 -3.42 -14.47 16.31
N VAL A 247 -2.10 -14.62 16.25
CA VAL A 247 -1.44 -15.89 15.93
C VAL A 247 -1.84 -16.98 16.92
N ALA A 248 -1.77 -16.71 18.24
CA ALA A 248 -2.15 -17.66 19.26
C ALA A 248 -3.63 -18.09 19.14
N LYS A 249 -4.54 -17.14 18.86
CA LYS A 249 -5.96 -17.44 18.59
C LYS A 249 -6.11 -18.33 17.36
N ALA A 250 -5.44 -18.01 16.26
CA ALA A 250 -5.50 -18.78 15.02
C ALA A 250 -4.98 -20.21 15.22
N ILE A 251 -3.84 -20.39 15.90
CA ILE A 251 -3.26 -21.71 16.21
C ILE A 251 -4.26 -22.57 17.00
N LYS A 252 -4.88 -22.02 18.06
CA LYS A 252 -5.88 -22.73 18.88
C LYS A 252 -7.08 -23.18 18.04
N LEU A 253 -7.57 -22.33 17.14
CA LEU A 253 -8.70 -22.67 16.27
C LEU A 253 -8.31 -23.79 15.28
N ILE A 254 -7.14 -23.70 14.63
CA ILE A 254 -6.67 -24.74 13.71
C ILE A 254 -6.52 -26.10 14.43
N HIS A 255 -5.94 -26.12 15.62
CA HIS A 255 -5.81 -27.35 16.42
C HIS A 255 -7.16 -27.95 16.81
N SER A 256 -8.18 -27.13 17.02
CA SER A 256 -9.56 -27.61 17.32
C SER A 256 -10.39 -27.92 16.06
N GLY A 257 -9.75 -27.93 14.87
CA GLY A 257 -10.45 -28.20 13.59
C GLY A 257 -11.34 -27.05 13.11
N LYS A 258 -11.28 -25.87 13.74
CA LYS A 258 -12.03 -24.68 13.35
C LYS A 258 -11.24 -23.81 12.38
N VAL A 259 -11.93 -23.05 11.55
CA VAL A 259 -11.35 -22.12 10.59
C VAL A 259 -11.14 -20.77 11.26
N PRO A 260 -9.88 -20.24 11.36
CA PRO A 260 -9.64 -18.89 11.82
C PRO A 260 -10.23 -17.83 10.90
N GLU A 261 -10.44 -16.64 11.46
CA GLU A 261 -10.71 -15.42 10.69
C GLU A 261 -9.54 -15.08 9.74
N ASN A 262 -9.78 -14.26 8.75
CA ASN A 262 -8.75 -13.76 7.79
C ASN A 262 -8.07 -14.85 6.95
N LYS A 263 -8.81 -15.92 6.64
CA LYS A 263 -8.41 -16.89 5.63
C LYS A 263 -8.32 -16.20 4.27
N ILE A 264 -7.24 -16.46 3.55
CA ILE A 264 -7.03 -15.91 2.21
C ILE A 264 -7.89 -16.68 1.21
N ASP A 265 -8.57 -15.94 0.35
CA ASP A 265 -9.16 -16.50 -0.86
C ASP A 265 -8.07 -16.58 -1.95
N LEU A 266 -7.63 -17.81 -2.25
CA LEU A 266 -6.57 -18.03 -3.24
C LEU A 266 -6.95 -17.63 -4.67
N LYS A 267 -8.26 -17.54 -4.98
CA LYS A 267 -8.73 -17.08 -6.30
C LYS A 267 -8.64 -15.57 -6.42
N LEU A 268 -8.86 -14.88 -5.32
CA LEU A 268 -8.81 -13.42 -5.25
C LEU A 268 -7.39 -12.90 -5.00
N GLY A 269 -6.52 -13.73 -4.40
CA GLY A 269 -5.14 -13.38 -4.08
C GLY A 269 -4.97 -12.57 -2.77
N TYR A 270 -6.02 -12.45 -1.95
CA TYR A 270 -5.95 -11.69 -0.67
C TYR A 270 -7.07 -12.05 0.31
#